data_3d0c13bdc16c6c80ef90c946dae85aba
#
_entry.id   3d0c13bdc16c6c80ef90c946dae85aba
#
_cell.length_a   1.000
_cell.length_b   1.000
_cell.length_c   1.000
_cell.angle_alpha   90.00
_cell.angle_beta   90.00
_cell.angle_gamma   90.00
#
_symmetry.space_group_name_H-M   'P 1'
#
loop_
_entity.id
_entity.type
_entity.pdbx_description
1 polymer ?
#
loop_
_entity_poly.entity_id
_entity_poly.type
_entity_poly.pdbx_seq_one_letter_code
_entity_poly.pdbx_strand_id
1 'polypeptide(L)'
;MRTMSLPIRLILTALLVVVLAAAGAVFIGYRTGVIAGQSVLEVATTGDVRDLFAPHDPPGSMVADIAVRRLENSYYKSVAPKTPIDGETAALRSFLAAKKISNPSLPITLASGDPTQDGARAAELLAYAQQRYGGDIGSNGRDDLTDAALRGIMSSVRDPYTVYLSPREIRGLNESLSGGNFGGIGVYIYQLKDGRIVVQPIEQMPAARSGMKPGEVVDSVDGKPVRGLPIDRVEEMIRGEAGTIVRLRAHPYNAAAAERSYAIVREIIHVPTVRAKMENGIDYVRLSDFGTTSGDEVRKALLEGRANGARAYILDLRDNGGGLLDAAVEISSLFIPQGTIVSTIRRDGQRTSDEALGDAIGGLHPLVVLVNKYTASASEITAGALQDDHLATLVGTPTFGKGVVQSIFPLPDQGALKITTARYLTPAGRDIQHHGIQPDLVVQQDPNPSLIDTPADKQLAAAKARLQRLIR
;
A
#
# COMPACT_ATOMS: atom_id res chain seq x y z
N MET A 1 -0.90 59.85 5.23
CA MET A 1 -1.22 58.50 4.85
C MET A 1 -1.15 58.38 3.32
N ARG A 2 -0.10 57.75 2.79
CA ARG A 2 0.03 57.54 1.33
C ARG A 2 -0.91 56.41 0.93
N THR A 3 -1.86 56.69 0.03
CA THR A 3 -2.78 55.70 -0.53
C THR A 3 -1.99 54.76 -1.43
N MET A 4 -1.98 53.47 -1.08
CA MET A 4 -1.41 52.41 -1.94
C MET A 4 -2.12 52.36 -3.29
N SER A 5 -1.36 52.23 -4.34
CA SER A 5 -1.86 52.18 -5.72
C SER A 5 -2.78 50.96 -5.96
N LEU A 6 -3.77 51.08 -6.81
CA LEU A 6 -4.80 50.07 -7.13
C LEU A 6 -4.22 48.66 -7.46
N PRO A 7 -3.10 48.53 -8.22
CA PRO A 7 -2.54 47.22 -8.52
C PRO A 7 -1.99 46.48 -7.32
N ILE A 8 -1.42 47.18 -6.33
CA ILE A 8 -0.87 46.55 -5.12
C ILE A 8 -1.99 46.03 -4.20
N ARG A 9 -3.13 46.71 -4.17
CA ARG A 9 -4.30 46.21 -3.44
C ARG A 9 -4.88 44.96 -4.05
N LEU A 10 -4.96 44.88 -5.37
CA LEU A 10 -5.44 43.67 -6.09
C LEU A 10 -4.53 42.46 -5.86
N ILE A 11 -3.21 42.65 -5.91
CA ILE A 11 -2.23 41.57 -5.65
C ILE A 11 -2.32 41.08 -4.21
N LEU A 12 -2.40 41.99 -3.21
CA LEU A 12 -2.55 41.62 -1.82
C LEU A 12 -3.89 40.91 -1.53
N THR A 13 -4.98 41.35 -2.18
CA THR A 13 -6.29 40.68 -2.04
C THR A 13 -6.28 39.29 -2.68
N ALA A 14 -5.66 39.13 -3.84
CA ALA A 14 -5.51 37.83 -4.49
C ALA A 14 -4.65 36.87 -3.64
N LEU A 15 -3.55 37.36 -3.05
CA LEU A 15 -2.70 36.56 -2.15
C LEU A 15 -3.45 36.13 -0.88
N LEU A 16 -4.24 37.02 -0.30
CA LEU A 16 -5.06 36.74 0.89
C LEU A 16 -6.14 35.69 0.58
N VAL A 17 -6.79 35.75 -0.57
CA VAL A 17 -7.78 34.77 -1.01
C VAL A 17 -7.15 33.39 -1.25
N VAL A 18 -5.96 33.34 -1.84
CA VAL A 18 -5.23 32.07 -2.04
C VAL A 18 -4.80 31.45 -0.71
N VAL A 19 -4.31 32.26 0.25
CA VAL A 19 -3.95 31.78 1.58
C VAL A 19 -5.17 31.30 2.37
N LEU A 20 -6.30 32.00 2.29
CA LEU A 20 -7.56 31.59 2.94
C LEU A 20 -8.18 30.34 2.28
N ALA A 21 -8.06 30.19 0.96
CA ALA A 21 -8.51 28.99 0.26
C ALA A 21 -7.64 27.78 0.62
N ALA A 22 -6.32 27.95 0.70
CA ALA A 22 -5.39 26.91 1.14
C ALA A 22 -5.64 26.51 2.62
N ALA A 23 -5.83 27.48 3.50
CA ALA A 23 -6.17 27.23 4.91
C ALA A 23 -7.55 26.57 5.07
N GLY A 24 -8.53 26.94 4.24
CA GLY A 24 -9.85 26.32 4.19
C GLY A 24 -9.80 24.87 3.71
N ALA A 25 -9.01 24.58 2.69
CA ALA A 25 -8.82 23.21 2.18
C ALA A 25 -8.12 22.32 3.24
N VAL A 26 -7.11 22.83 3.93
CA VAL A 26 -6.43 22.13 5.04
C VAL A 26 -7.40 21.90 6.21
N PHE A 27 -8.23 22.90 6.55
CA PHE A 27 -9.21 22.78 7.65
C PHE A 27 -10.34 21.79 7.31
N ILE A 28 -10.83 21.76 6.06
CA ILE A 28 -11.83 20.80 5.59
C ILE A 28 -11.21 19.39 5.55
N GLY A 29 -10.00 19.23 5.04
CA GLY A 29 -9.28 17.96 5.02
C GLY A 29 -9.03 17.39 6.42
N TYR A 30 -8.68 18.24 7.40
CA TYR A 30 -8.51 17.87 8.80
C TYR A 30 -9.83 17.41 9.45
N ARG A 31 -10.96 18.08 9.12
CA ARG A 31 -12.29 17.74 9.67
C ARG A 31 -12.94 16.51 9.04
N THR A 32 -12.54 16.16 7.82
CA THR A 32 -13.07 14.98 7.08
C THR A 32 -12.20 13.73 7.23
N GLY A 33 -11.09 13.79 7.98
CA GLY A 33 -10.17 12.66 8.16
C GLY A 33 -9.40 12.25 6.89
N VAL A 34 -9.50 13.05 5.81
CA VAL A 34 -8.81 12.78 4.53
C VAL A 34 -7.32 13.14 4.58
N ILE A 35 -6.91 13.88 5.61
CA ILE A 35 -5.50 14.23 5.84
C ILE A 35 -5.09 13.54 7.14
N ALA A 36 -4.58 12.31 7.04
CA ALA A 36 -3.84 11.68 8.13
C ALA A 36 -2.60 12.53 8.41
N GLY A 37 -2.46 12.95 9.67
CA GLY A 37 -1.39 13.86 10.09
C GLY A 37 0.00 13.33 9.73
N GLN A 38 0.93 14.21 9.51
CA GLN A 38 2.36 14.12 9.20
C GLN A 38 2.75 14.08 7.72
N SER A 39 2.12 13.31 6.82
CA SER A 39 2.57 13.25 5.42
C SER A 39 2.39 14.57 4.65
N VAL A 40 1.38 15.38 4.98
CA VAL A 40 1.13 16.66 4.31
C VAL A 40 2.01 17.78 4.87
N LEU A 41 2.33 17.74 6.18
CA LEU A 41 3.25 18.74 6.78
C LEU A 41 4.70 18.50 6.32
N GLU A 42 5.11 17.25 6.10
CA GLU A 42 6.44 16.92 5.56
C GLU A 42 6.61 17.35 4.10
N VAL A 43 5.56 17.25 3.27
CA VAL A 43 5.56 17.81 1.91
C VAL A 43 5.68 19.34 1.94
N ALA A 44 5.07 20.02 2.93
CA ALA A 44 5.13 21.47 3.03
C ALA A 44 6.44 22.01 3.62
N THR A 45 7.18 21.21 4.42
CA THR A 45 8.39 21.67 5.12
C THR A 45 9.70 21.23 4.46
N THR A 46 9.70 20.21 3.61
CA THR A 46 10.89 19.70 2.91
C THR A 46 10.75 19.67 1.39
N GLY A 47 9.55 19.91 0.85
CA GLY A 47 9.28 19.93 -0.57
C GLY A 47 9.62 21.29 -1.19
N ASP A 48 10.33 21.28 -2.31
CA ASP A 48 10.42 22.47 -3.16
C ASP A 48 9.00 22.84 -3.60
N VAL A 49 8.52 24.03 -3.17
CA VAL A 49 7.16 24.53 -3.50
C VAL A 49 6.87 24.52 -5.01
N ARG A 50 7.92 24.43 -5.87
CA ARG A 50 7.81 24.27 -7.31
C ARG A 50 7.09 22.99 -7.72
N ASP A 51 7.20 21.92 -6.93
CA ASP A 51 6.53 20.62 -7.22
C ASP A 51 5.01 20.70 -7.07
N LEU A 52 4.49 21.65 -6.26
CA LEU A 52 3.06 21.86 -6.04
C LEU A 52 2.37 22.66 -7.17
N PHE A 53 3.15 23.40 -7.97
CA PHE A 53 2.66 24.25 -9.05
C PHE A 53 3.11 23.77 -10.43
N ALA A 54 3.58 22.52 -10.55
CA ALA A 54 3.90 21.92 -11.83
C ALA A 54 2.66 21.92 -12.75
N PRO A 55 2.79 22.28 -14.03
CA PRO A 55 1.68 22.22 -14.99
C PRO A 55 1.06 20.82 -14.98
N HIS A 56 -0.25 20.71 -15.22
CA HIS A 56 -0.97 19.43 -15.26
C HIS A 56 -0.44 18.40 -16.27
N ASP A 57 0.48 18.81 -17.12
CA ASP A 57 1.19 17.96 -18.09
C ASP A 57 2.66 18.41 -18.18
N PRO A 58 3.49 18.11 -17.14
CA PRO A 58 4.92 18.38 -17.28
C PRO A 58 5.49 17.53 -18.41
N PRO A 59 6.49 18.03 -19.16
CA PRO A 59 7.26 17.18 -20.04
C PRO A 59 7.66 15.92 -19.29
N GLY A 60 7.45 14.71 -19.87
CA GLY A 60 7.76 13.44 -19.20
C GLY A 60 9.18 13.37 -18.63
N SER A 61 10.08 14.21 -19.11
CA SER A 61 11.45 14.38 -18.60
C SER A 61 11.51 14.99 -17.19
N MET A 62 10.57 15.86 -16.79
CA MET A 62 10.57 16.47 -15.45
C MET A 62 10.43 15.43 -14.31
N VAL A 63 9.74 14.30 -14.55
CA VAL A 63 9.61 13.24 -13.54
C VAL A 63 10.93 12.55 -13.22
N ALA A 64 11.89 12.52 -14.18
CA ALA A 64 13.23 11.99 -13.94
C ALA A 64 14.04 12.92 -13.02
N ASP A 65 13.92 14.26 -13.21
CA ASP A 65 14.51 15.24 -12.29
C ASP A 65 14.01 15.05 -10.86
N ILE A 66 12.69 14.96 -10.68
CA ILE A 66 12.08 14.72 -9.37
C ILE A 66 12.57 13.40 -8.78
N ALA A 67 12.64 12.34 -9.59
CA ALA A 67 13.04 11.02 -9.14
C ALA A 67 14.47 10.98 -8.61
N VAL A 68 15.42 11.57 -9.32
CA VAL A 68 16.84 11.63 -8.88
C VAL A 68 16.94 12.43 -7.59
N ARG A 69 16.39 13.65 -7.55
CA ARG A 69 16.43 14.51 -6.35
C ARG A 69 15.79 13.83 -5.13
N ARG A 70 14.62 13.20 -5.31
CA ARG A 70 13.97 12.48 -4.20
C ARG A 70 14.77 11.29 -3.72
N LEU A 71 15.32 10.48 -4.63
CA LEU A 71 16.13 9.33 -4.27
C LEU A 71 17.38 9.76 -3.48
N GLU A 72 18.12 10.75 -3.96
CA GLU A 72 19.34 11.23 -3.31
C GLU A 72 19.08 11.88 -1.95
N ASN A 73 17.97 12.62 -1.81
CA ASN A 73 17.63 13.33 -0.58
C ASN A 73 16.94 12.44 0.46
N SER A 74 16.13 11.46 0.04
CA SER A 74 15.21 10.75 0.95
C SER A 74 15.60 9.31 1.24
N TYR A 75 16.44 8.67 0.41
CA TYR A 75 16.83 7.28 0.65
C TYR A 75 17.58 7.13 1.97
N TYR A 76 17.29 6.09 2.73
CA TYR A 76 17.80 5.87 4.10
C TYR A 76 19.32 5.60 4.20
N LYS A 77 20.02 5.48 3.07
CA LYS A 77 21.48 5.41 2.97
C LYS A 77 21.97 6.48 2.01
N SER A 78 23.26 6.82 2.10
CA SER A 78 23.89 7.71 1.12
C SER A 78 23.85 7.07 -0.27
N VAL A 79 23.43 7.84 -1.27
CA VAL A 79 23.43 7.46 -2.68
C VAL A 79 24.60 8.16 -3.35
N ALA A 80 25.47 7.40 -4.04
CA ALA A 80 26.52 8.03 -4.83
C ALA A 80 25.89 8.76 -6.03
N PRO A 81 26.23 10.03 -6.32
CA PRO A 81 25.54 10.88 -7.29
C PRO A 81 25.39 10.27 -8.71
N LYS A 82 26.40 9.51 -9.15
CA LYS A 82 26.34 8.83 -10.46
C LYS A 82 25.35 7.65 -10.51
N THR A 83 24.97 7.09 -9.35
CA THR A 83 24.18 5.84 -9.28
C THR A 83 22.81 5.97 -9.96
N PRO A 84 21.99 7.01 -9.71
CA PRO A 84 20.71 7.18 -10.38
C PRO A 84 20.85 7.39 -11.88
N ILE A 85 21.84 8.20 -12.32
CA ILE A 85 22.08 8.51 -13.74
C ILE A 85 22.57 7.26 -14.50
N ASP A 86 23.48 6.49 -13.90
CA ASP A 86 23.93 5.22 -14.47
C ASP A 86 22.77 4.23 -14.59
N GLY A 87 21.90 4.19 -13.58
CA GLY A 87 20.70 3.35 -13.57
C GLY A 87 19.73 3.71 -14.67
N GLU A 88 19.44 5.00 -14.85
CA GLU A 88 18.62 5.53 -15.94
C GLU A 88 19.19 5.14 -17.29
N THR A 89 20.47 5.46 -17.52
CA THR A 89 21.17 5.18 -18.79
C THR A 89 21.13 3.68 -19.13
N ALA A 90 21.39 2.82 -18.16
CA ALA A 90 21.38 1.37 -18.35
C ALA A 90 19.98 0.85 -18.68
N ALA A 91 18.95 1.36 -18.00
CA ALA A 91 17.56 0.96 -18.22
C ALA A 91 17.06 1.42 -19.59
N LEU A 92 17.33 2.66 -19.99
CA LEU A 92 16.98 3.17 -21.32
C LEU A 92 17.66 2.36 -22.44
N ARG A 93 18.95 2.03 -22.29
CA ARG A 93 19.65 1.16 -23.26
C ARG A 93 19.04 -0.22 -23.36
N SER A 94 18.78 -0.84 -22.22
CA SER A 94 18.17 -2.18 -22.16
C SER A 94 16.78 -2.20 -22.78
N PHE A 95 15.96 -1.19 -22.47
CA PHE A 95 14.62 -1.04 -23.03
C PHE A 95 14.65 -0.85 -24.55
N LEU A 96 15.48 0.05 -25.05
CA LEU A 96 15.63 0.30 -26.49
C LEU A 96 16.14 -0.95 -27.22
N ALA A 97 17.07 -1.69 -26.66
CA ALA A 97 17.55 -2.96 -27.22
C ALA A 97 16.42 -4.02 -27.28
N ALA A 98 15.57 -4.11 -26.24
CA ALA A 98 14.38 -4.99 -26.27
C ALA A 98 13.36 -4.60 -27.35
N LYS A 99 13.28 -3.32 -27.70
CA LYS A 99 12.50 -2.80 -28.83
C LYS A 99 13.23 -2.91 -30.18
N LYS A 100 14.33 -3.68 -30.27
CA LYS A 100 15.14 -3.95 -31.46
C LYS A 100 15.89 -2.72 -32.04
N ILE A 101 16.11 -1.69 -31.24
CA ILE A 101 16.99 -0.59 -31.58
C ILE A 101 18.41 -0.97 -31.19
N SER A 102 19.21 -1.35 -32.18
CA SER A 102 20.59 -1.80 -31.97
C SER A 102 21.50 -0.59 -31.66
N ASN A 103 22.36 -0.72 -30.65
CA ASN A 103 23.35 0.27 -30.24
C ASN A 103 22.76 1.71 -30.11
N PRO A 104 21.78 1.93 -29.22
CA PRO A 104 21.19 3.26 -29.08
C PRO A 104 22.26 4.27 -28.65
N SER A 105 22.36 5.37 -29.37
CA SER A 105 23.21 6.50 -29.01
C SER A 105 22.50 7.31 -27.93
N LEU A 106 23.00 7.26 -26.72
CA LEU A 106 22.56 8.13 -25.62
C LEU A 106 23.72 9.03 -25.22
N PRO A 107 23.47 10.29 -24.84
CA PRO A 107 24.50 11.20 -24.39
C PRO A 107 25.23 10.66 -23.15
N ILE A 108 26.51 10.98 -23.02
CA ILE A 108 27.26 10.69 -21.80
C ILE A 108 26.86 11.75 -20.78
N THR A 109 26.22 11.30 -19.71
CA THR A 109 25.75 12.16 -18.64
C THR A 109 26.59 11.93 -17.39
N LEU A 110 27.28 12.97 -16.93
CA LEU A 110 28.15 12.92 -15.75
C LEU A 110 27.44 13.55 -14.56
N ALA A 111 27.45 12.88 -13.43
CA ALA A 111 26.95 13.44 -12.18
C ALA A 111 27.82 14.59 -11.68
N SER A 112 27.20 15.59 -11.06
CA SER A 112 27.86 16.76 -10.46
C SER A 112 28.09 16.60 -8.95
N GLY A 113 27.23 15.81 -8.31
CA GLY A 113 27.16 15.68 -6.87
C GLY A 113 26.19 16.69 -6.22
N ASP A 114 25.52 17.51 -7.03
CA ASP A 114 24.41 18.36 -6.60
C ASP A 114 23.09 17.74 -7.07
N PRO A 115 22.18 17.36 -6.16
CA PRO A 115 20.93 16.68 -6.54
C PRO A 115 20.08 17.44 -7.54
N THR A 116 20.11 18.78 -7.51
CA THR A 116 19.36 19.63 -8.45
C THR A 116 19.93 19.56 -9.85
N GLN A 117 21.27 19.63 -9.96
CA GLN A 117 21.94 19.53 -11.25
C GLN A 117 21.86 18.11 -11.82
N ASP A 118 21.97 17.11 -10.95
CA ASP A 118 21.91 15.70 -11.34
C ASP A 118 20.50 15.32 -11.79
N GLY A 119 19.47 15.86 -11.14
CA GLY A 119 18.08 15.74 -11.58
C GLY A 119 17.85 16.38 -12.95
N ALA A 120 18.33 17.61 -13.17
CA ALA A 120 18.21 18.28 -14.47
C ALA A 120 18.89 17.48 -15.60
N ARG A 121 20.05 16.88 -15.34
CA ARG A 121 20.76 16.03 -16.30
C ARG A 121 20.02 14.73 -16.63
N ALA A 122 19.37 14.11 -15.64
CA ALA A 122 18.51 12.96 -15.86
C ALA A 122 17.31 13.37 -16.75
N ALA A 123 16.68 14.50 -16.47
CA ALA A 123 15.62 15.03 -17.32
C ALA A 123 16.06 15.29 -18.77
N GLU A 124 17.26 15.83 -18.98
CA GLU A 124 17.82 16.04 -20.32
C GLU A 124 18.07 14.71 -21.04
N LEU A 125 18.59 13.68 -20.34
CA LEU A 125 18.81 12.35 -20.89
C LEU A 125 17.51 11.70 -21.34
N LEU A 126 16.47 11.73 -20.49
CA LEU A 126 15.16 11.21 -20.84
C LEU A 126 14.53 11.98 -22.01
N ALA A 127 14.59 13.33 -22.00
CA ALA A 127 14.07 14.15 -23.09
C ALA A 127 14.73 13.81 -24.43
N TYR A 128 16.05 13.62 -24.42
CA TYR A 128 16.79 13.18 -25.61
C TYR A 128 16.29 11.80 -26.10
N ALA A 129 16.16 10.84 -25.21
CA ALA A 129 15.69 9.51 -25.56
C ALA A 129 14.25 9.53 -26.12
N GLN A 130 13.35 10.32 -25.54
CA GLN A 130 11.98 10.49 -26.01
C GLN A 130 11.91 11.18 -27.39
N GLN A 131 12.73 12.21 -27.61
CA GLN A 131 12.79 12.90 -28.89
C GLN A 131 13.35 12.00 -29.98
N ARG A 132 14.42 11.27 -29.67
CA ARG A 132 15.15 10.47 -30.66
C ARG A 132 14.50 9.16 -31.00
N TYR A 133 13.86 8.49 -30.05
CA TYR A 133 13.39 7.12 -30.17
C TYR A 133 11.89 6.94 -29.89
N GLY A 134 11.21 7.93 -29.28
CA GLY A 134 9.82 7.80 -28.87
C GLY A 134 8.87 7.43 -29.99
N GLY A 135 9.08 7.96 -31.21
CA GLY A 135 8.29 7.64 -32.39
C GLY A 135 8.59 6.26 -32.99
N ASP A 136 9.83 5.76 -32.83
CA ASP A 136 10.29 4.51 -33.44
C ASP A 136 9.77 3.26 -32.67
N ILE A 137 9.36 3.41 -31.41
CA ILE A 137 9.00 2.30 -30.53
C ILE A 137 7.47 2.12 -30.32
N GLY A 138 6.66 2.94 -30.98
CA GLY A 138 5.20 2.83 -30.97
C GLY A 138 4.46 4.04 -30.44
N SER A 139 3.14 3.98 -30.42
CA SER A 139 2.26 5.11 -30.05
C SER A 139 2.48 5.60 -28.59
N ASN A 140 2.86 4.72 -27.68
CA ASN A 140 3.14 5.04 -26.27
C ASN A 140 4.64 5.13 -25.99
N GLY A 141 5.48 5.27 -27.01
CA GLY A 141 6.92 5.14 -26.87
C GLY A 141 7.55 6.15 -25.91
N ARG A 142 6.98 7.34 -25.76
CA ARG A 142 7.46 8.32 -24.77
C ARG A 142 7.16 7.91 -23.35
N ASP A 143 5.95 7.41 -23.08
CA ASP A 143 5.55 6.93 -21.76
C ASP A 143 6.32 5.67 -21.38
N ASP A 144 6.51 4.75 -22.32
CA ASP A 144 7.32 3.55 -22.14
C ASP A 144 8.79 3.89 -21.77
N LEU A 145 9.36 4.95 -22.37
CA LEU A 145 10.71 5.44 -22.05
C LEU A 145 10.74 6.09 -20.66
N THR A 146 9.70 6.82 -20.29
CA THR A 146 9.56 7.38 -18.93
C THR A 146 9.53 6.28 -17.89
N ASP A 147 8.69 5.28 -18.09
CA ASP A 147 8.61 4.09 -17.21
C ASP A 147 9.98 3.40 -17.08
N ALA A 148 10.68 3.20 -18.20
CA ALA A 148 11.99 2.56 -18.18
C ALA A 148 13.03 3.40 -17.41
N ALA A 149 13.07 4.71 -17.62
CA ALA A 149 13.96 5.63 -16.93
C ALA A 149 13.73 5.63 -15.42
N LEU A 150 12.48 5.83 -14.99
CA LEU A 150 12.12 5.87 -13.57
C LEU A 150 12.41 4.54 -12.86
N ARG A 151 12.09 3.41 -13.48
CA ARG A 151 12.45 2.09 -12.95
C ARG A 151 13.97 1.92 -12.84
N GLY A 152 14.72 2.44 -13.82
CA GLY A 152 16.19 2.42 -13.80
C GLY A 152 16.77 3.25 -12.67
N ILE A 153 16.28 4.49 -12.48
CA ILE A 153 16.66 5.37 -11.38
C ILE A 153 16.39 4.68 -10.02
N MET A 154 15.19 4.19 -9.80
CA MET A 154 14.81 3.57 -8.51
C MET A 154 15.57 2.28 -8.24
N SER A 155 15.72 1.38 -9.21
CA SER A 155 16.42 0.11 -9.04
C SER A 155 17.93 0.25 -8.86
N SER A 156 18.50 1.42 -9.18
CA SER A 156 19.95 1.68 -9.09
C SER A 156 20.53 1.49 -7.70
N VAL A 157 19.75 1.73 -6.65
CA VAL A 157 20.16 1.53 -5.26
C VAL A 157 20.08 0.08 -4.79
N ARG A 158 19.66 -0.86 -5.65
CA ARG A 158 19.54 -2.30 -5.37
C ARG A 158 18.73 -2.63 -4.11
N ASP A 159 17.72 -1.84 -3.84
CA ASP A 159 16.75 -2.05 -2.77
C ASP A 159 15.41 -2.50 -3.39
N PRO A 160 14.93 -3.71 -3.09
CA PRO A 160 13.71 -4.24 -3.69
C PRO A 160 12.46 -3.47 -3.26
N TYR A 161 12.55 -2.64 -2.23
CA TYR A 161 11.45 -1.84 -1.70
C TYR A 161 11.41 -0.42 -2.27
N THR A 162 12.52 0.04 -2.88
CA THR A 162 12.61 1.35 -3.55
C THR A 162 12.30 1.18 -5.03
N VAL A 163 11.07 1.60 -5.41
CA VAL A 163 10.52 1.36 -6.74
C VAL A 163 9.73 2.57 -7.26
N TYR A 164 9.65 2.70 -8.57
CA TYR A 164 8.65 3.53 -9.22
C TYR A 164 7.35 2.73 -9.35
N LEU A 165 6.24 3.38 -9.06
CA LEU A 165 4.89 2.89 -9.23
C LEU A 165 4.21 3.69 -10.34
N SER A 166 3.86 3.04 -11.43
CA SER A 166 3.05 3.64 -12.49
C SER A 166 1.68 4.08 -11.96
N PRO A 167 0.93 4.94 -12.68
CA PRO A 167 -0.42 5.34 -12.28
C PRO A 167 -1.37 4.17 -11.98
N ARG A 168 -1.16 3.04 -12.63
CA ARG A 168 -1.92 1.81 -12.36
C ARG A 168 -1.48 1.15 -11.06
N GLU A 169 -0.17 1.00 -10.84
CA GLU A 169 0.38 0.34 -9.67
C GLU A 169 0.09 1.11 -8.38
N ILE A 170 0.17 2.45 -8.42
CA ILE A 170 -0.17 3.27 -7.23
C ILE A 170 -1.67 3.21 -6.90
N ARG A 171 -2.56 3.16 -7.91
CA ARG A 171 -3.99 2.94 -7.65
C ARG A 171 -4.24 1.61 -6.95
N GLY A 172 -3.64 0.52 -7.44
CA GLY A 172 -3.74 -0.80 -6.81
C GLY A 172 -3.19 -0.83 -5.38
N LEU A 173 -2.08 -0.14 -5.13
CA LEU A 173 -1.53 0.00 -3.78
C LEU A 173 -2.47 0.77 -2.86
N ASN A 174 -3.02 1.90 -3.30
CA ASN A 174 -3.96 2.70 -2.51
C ASN A 174 -5.25 1.93 -2.20
N GLU A 175 -5.77 1.16 -3.14
CA GLU A 175 -6.91 0.28 -2.92
C GLU A 175 -6.60 -0.79 -1.85
N SER A 176 -5.42 -1.40 -1.90
CA SER A 176 -4.97 -2.35 -0.89
C SER A 176 -4.85 -1.71 0.49
N LEU A 177 -4.15 -0.56 0.58
CA LEU A 177 -3.92 0.15 1.85
C LEU A 177 -5.20 0.75 2.45
N SER A 178 -6.22 1.04 1.63
CA SER A 178 -7.53 1.50 2.12
C SER A 178 -8.36 0.40 2.81
N GLY A 179 -7.75 -0.73 3.16
CA GLY A 179 -8.46 -1.86 3.77
C GLY A 179 -9.37 -2.58 2.79
N GLY A 180 -8.98 -2.63 1.51
CA GLY A 180 -9.78 -3.23 0.45
C GLY A 180 -11.01 -2.40 0.05
N ASN A 181 -11.06 -1.11 0.46
CA ASN A 181 -12.12 -0.21 0.03
C ASN A 181 -11.89 0.23 -1.42
N PHE A 182 -12.73 -0.21 -2.33
CA PHE A 182 -12.68 0.18 -3.75
C PHE A 182 -14.09 0.34 -4.32
N GLY A 183 -14.20 1.18 -5.34
CA GLY A 183 -15.47 1.32 -6.06
C GLY A 183 -15.70 0.10 -6.94
N GLY A 184 -16.78 -0.62 -6.69
CA GLY A 184 -17.10 -1.88 -7.36
C GLY A 184 -18.52 -2.34 -7.16
N ILE A 185 -18.78 -3.59 -7.46
CA ILE A 185 -20.13 -4.19 -7.37
C ILE A 185 -20.23 -5.33 -6.35
N GLY A 186 -19.14 -5.68 -5.66
CA GLY A 186 -19.12 -6.73 -4.63
C GLY A 186 -19.31 -8.14 -5.21
N VAL A 187 -18.37 -8.59 -6.04
CA VAL A 187 -18.31 -9.95 -6.58
C VAL A 187 -16.90 -10.51 -6.42
N TYR A 188 -16.79 -11.79 -6.13
CA TYR A 188 -15.59 -12.56 -6.44
C TYR A 188 -15.65 -12.98 -7.91
N ILE A 189 -14.54 -12.90 -8.61
CA ILE A 189 -14.42 -13.34 -9.99
C ILE A 189 -13.44 -14.50 -10.11
N TYR A 190 -13.72 -15.45 -10.97
CA TYR A 190 -12.91 -16.64 -11.22
C TYR A 190 -12.75 -16.83 -12.71
N GLN A 191 -11.53 -17.10 -13.16
CA GLN A 191 -11.28 -17.47 -14.55
C GLN A 191 -11.16 -19.00 -14.68
N LEU A 192 -11.98 -19.56 -15.54
CA LEU A 192 -11.92 -20.98 -15.88
C LEU A 192 -10.80 -21.27 -16.89
N LYS A 193 -10.39 -22.53 -16.99
CA LYS A 193 -9.34 -22.96 -17.94
C LYS A 193 -9.67 -22.66 -19.41
N ASP A 194 -10.95 -22.53 -19.76
CA ASP A 194 -11.45 -22.17 -21.09
C ASP A 194 -11.60 -20.66 -21.32
N GLY A 195 -11.10 -19.84 -20.40
CA GLY A 195 -11.10 -18.39 -20.46
C GLY A 195 -12.43 -17.72 -20.11
N ARG A 196 -13.47 -18.48 -19.68
CA ARG A 196 -14.71 -17.89 -19.17
C ARG A 196 -14.50 -17.27 -17.81
N ILE A 197 -15.21 -16.18 -17.54
CA ILE A 197 -15.23 -15.46 -16.26
C ILE A 197 -16.52 -15.80 -15.52
N VAL A 198 -16.40 -16.39 -14.33
CA VAL A 198 -17.51 -16.75 -13.46
C VAL A 198 -17.54 -15.80 -12.26
N VAL A 199 -18.73 -15.40 -11.85
CA VAL A 199 -18.92 -14.50 -10.72
C VAL A 199 -19.60 -15.18 -9.54
N GLN A 200 -19.21 -14.74 -8.34
CA GLN A 200 -19.84 -15.07 -7.06
C GLN A 200 -20.19 -13.77 -6.35
N PRO A 201 -21.43 -13.28 -6.43
CA PRO A 201 -21.86 -12.08 -5.71
C PRO A 201 -21.72 -12.26 -4.20
N ILE A 202 -21.22 -11.21 -3.54
CA ILE A 202 -21.15 -11.13 -2.08
C ILE A 202 -22.53 -10.70 -1.57
N GLU A 203 -23.03 -11.36 -0.54
CA GLU A 203 -24.32 -11.06 0.07
C GLU A 203 -24.44 -9.58 0.45
N GLN A 204 -25.62 -8.99 0.25
CA GLN A 204 -25.93 -7.57 0.52
C GLN A 204 -25.16 -6.54 -0.31
N MET A 205 -24.22 -6.93 -1.16
CA MET A 205 -23.48 -6.03 -2.05
C MET A 205 -24.27 -5.72 -3.35
N PRO A 206 -23.89 -4.68 -4.11
CA PRO A 206 -24.65 -4.21 -5.27
C PRO A 206 -25.01 -5.28 -6.28
N ALA A 207 -24.08 -6.17 -6.62
CA ALA A 207 -24.35 -7.27 -7.57
C ALA A 207 -25.43 -8.24 -7.07
N ALA A 208 -25.37 -8.64 -5.80
CA ALA A 208 -26.39 -9.50 -5.19
C ALA A 208 -27.74 -8.81 -5.16
N ARG A 209 -27.79 -7.51 -4.79
CA ARG A 209 -29.03 -6.70 -4.78
C ARG A 209 -29.61 -6.51 -6.17
N SER A 210 -28.78 -6.50 -7.22
CA SER A 210 -29.25 -6.44 -8.61
C SER A 210 -29.86 -7.76 -9.12
N GLY A 211 -29.82 -8.81 -8.30
CA GLY A 211 -30.35 -10.13 -8.63
C GLY A 211 -29.36 -11.06 -9.35
N MET A 212 -28.09 -10.66 -9.50
CA MET A 212 -27.03 -11.51 -10.05
C MET A 212 -26.85 -12.75 -9.16
N LYS A 213 -26.68 -13.92 -9.80
CA LYS A 213 -26.61 -15.19 -9.08
C LYS A 213 -25.21 -15.77 -9.05
N PRO A 214 -24.89 -16.53 -7.99
CA PRO A 214 -23.65 -17.31 -7.94
C PRO A 214 -23.49 -18.22 -9.15
N GLY A 215 -22.28 -18.25 -9.72
CA GLY A 215 -21.95 -19.13 -10.84
C GLY A 215 -22.38 -18.62 -12.22
N GLU A 216 -22.89 -17.39 -12.34
CA GLU A 216 -23.13 -16.79 -13.65
C GLU A 216 -21.81 -16.51 -14.38
N VAL A 217 -21.82 -16.72 -15.70
CA VAL A 217 -20.70 -16.45 -16.60
C VAL A 217 -20.90 -15.06 -17.18
N VAL A 218 -19.91 -14.18 -17.03
CA VAL A 218 -19.92 -12.83 -17.61
C VAL A 218 -19.44 -12.89 -19.05
N ASP A 219 -20.26 -12.39 -19.97
CA ASP A 219 -19.96 -12.31 -21.39
C ASP A 219 -19.32 -10.98 -21.78
N SER A 220 -19.83 -9.88 -21.19
CA SER A 220 -19.32 -8.54 -21.49
C SER A 220 -19.45 -7.60 -20.29
N VAL A 221 -18.55 -6.60 -20.24
CA VAL A 221 -18.58 -5.46 -19.33
C VAL A 221 -18.61 -4.19 -20.18
N ASP A 222 -19.58 -3.31 -19.96
CA ASP A 222 -19.84 -2.08 -20.75
C ASP A 222 -19.77 -2.32 -22.27
N GLY A 223 -20.39 -3.43 -22.71
CA GLY A 223 -20.45 -3.86 -24.11
C GLY A 223 -19.16 -4.48 -24.67
N LYS A 224 -18.07 -4.55 -23.91
CA LYS A 224 -16.80 -5.16 -24.33
C LYS A 224 -16.77 -6.62 -23.92
N PRO A 225 -16.54 -7.60 -24.83
CA PRO A 225 -16.41 -9.00 -24.49
C PRO A 225 -15.24 -9.25 -23.53
N VAL A 226 -15.44 -10.15 -22.55
CA VAL A 226 -14.42 -10.44 -21.53
C VAL A 226 -13.80 -11.82 -21.66
N ARG A 227 -14.36 -12.72 -22.46
CA ARG A 227 -13.84 -14.07 -22.63
C ARG A 227 -12.41 -14.07 -23.16
N GLY A 228 -11.52 -14.77 -22.48
CA GLY A 228 -10.10 -14.86 -22.84
C GLY A 228 -9.24 -13.67 -22.45
N LEU A 229 -9.82 -12.60 -21.84
CA LEU A 229 -9.02 -11.56 -21.23
C LEU A 229 -8.42 -12.06 -19.91
N PRO A 230 -7.23 -11.56 -19.53
CA PRO A 230 -6.68 -11.80 -18.19
C PRO A 230 -7.68 -11.34 -17.12
N ILE A 231 -7.77 -12.08 -16.01
CA ILE A 231 -8.72 -11.80 -14.92
C ILE A 231 -8.57 -10.39 -14.38
N ASP A 232 -7.33 -9.90 -14.21
CA ASP A 232 -7.03 -8.55 -13.73
C ASP A 232 -7.64 -7.47 -14.65
N ARG A 233 -7.64 -7.72 -15.96
CA ARG A 233 -8.23 -6.79 -16.92
C ARG A 233 -9.75 -6.73 -16.79
N VAL A 234 -10.39 -7.86 -16.52
CA VAL A 234 -11.85 -7.91 -16.29
C VAL A 234 -12.19 -7.23 -14.97
N GLU A 235 -11.38 -7.43 -13.93
CA GLU A 235 -11.51 -6.74 -12.66
C GLU A 235 -11.47 -5.22 -12.83
N GLU A 236 -10.50 -4.69 -13.57
CA GLU A 236 -10.40 -3.26 -13.88
C GLU A 236 -11.63 -2.72 -14.61
N MET A 237 -12.21 -3.50 -15.50
CA MET A 237 -13.43 -3.08 -16.23
C MET A 237 -14.65 -3.04 -15.31
N ILE A 238 -14.72 -3.93 -14.32
CA ILE A 238 -15.82 -3.98 -13.34
C ILE A 238 -15.68 -2.89 -12.28
N ARG A 239 -14.44 -2.61 -11.79
CA ARG A 239 -14.15 -1.54 -10.85
C ARG A 239 -14.37 -0.17 -11.47
N GLY A 240 -14.44 0.85 -10.65
CA GLY A 240 -14.56 2.25 -11.04
C GLY A 240 -15.09 3.12 -9.91
N GLU A 241 -15.23 4.40 -10.15
CA GLU A 241 -15.68 5.37 -9.16
C GLU A 241 -17.06 5.01 -8.60
N ALA A 242 -17.22 5.08 -7.28
CA ALA A 242 -18.50 4.85 -6.60
C ALA A 242 -19.55 5.84 -7.10
N GLY A 243 -20.79 5.37 -7.25
CA GLY A 243 -21.90 6.13 -7.85
C GLY A 243 -21.99 5.99 -9.37
N THR A 244 -20.96 5.50 -10.07
CA THR A 244 -21.03 5.22 -11.53
C THR A 244 -21.71 3.87 -11.80
N ILE A 245 -22.25 3.70 -13.02
CA ILE A 245 -22.92 2.46 -13.42
C ILE A 245 -22.00 1.62 -14.29
N VAL A 246 -21.86 0.32 -13.95
CA VAL A 246 -21.29 -0.69 -14.84
C VAL A 246 -22.42 -1.55 -15.41
N ARG A 247 -22.33 -1.89 -16.70
CA ARG A 247 -23.27 -2.77 -17.39
C ARG A 247 -22.62 -4.10 -17.68
N LEU A 248 -23.20 -5.19 -17.14
CA LEU A 248 -22.74 -6.55 -17.41
C LEU A 248 -23.81 -7.31 -18.20
N ARG A 249 -23.33 -8.16 -19.13
CA ARG A 249 -24.16 -9.24 -19.67
C ARG A 249 -23.58 -10.55 -19.17
N ALA A 250 -24.44 -11.39 -18.64
CA ALA A 250 -24.05 -12.67 -18.07
C ALA A 250 -25.17 -13.71 -18.30
N HIS A 251 -24.79 -14.98 -18.21
CA HIS A 251 -25.74 -16.08 -18.34
C HIS A 251 -25.44 -17.17 -17.29
N PRO A 252 -26.42 -18.00 -16.91
CA PRO A 252 -26.18 -19.16 -16.05
C PRO A 252 -25.16 -20.10 -16.66
N TYR A 253 -24.30 -20.71 -15.84
CA TYR A 253 -23.18 -21.54 -16.29
C TYR A 253 -23.56 -22.59 -17.36
N ASN A 254 -24.73 -23.22 -17.21
CA ASN A 254 -25.20 -24.30 -18.10
C ASN A 254 -26.30 -23.85 -19.09
N ALA A 255 -26.56 -22.56 -19.23
CA ALA A 255 -27.68 -22.05 -20.04
C ALA A 255 -27.32 -20.73 -20.75
N ALA A 256 -26.39 -20.78 -21.69
CA ALA A 256 -25.92 -19.61 -22.43
C ALA A 256 -27.05 -18.83 -23.16
N ALA A 257 -28.12 -19.49 -23.55
CA ALA A 257 -29.27 -18.86 -24.19
C ALA A 257 -30.12 -17.98 -23.22
N ALA A 258 -29.91 -18.08 -21.90
CA ALA A 258 -30.63 -17.30 -20.90
C ALA A 258 -29.82 -16.08 -20.47
N GLU A 259 -29.29 -15.30 -21.42
CA GLU A 259 -28.52 -14.07 -21.16
C GLU A 259 -29.37 -13.07 -20.38
N ARG A 260 -28.73 -12.42 -19.40
CA ARG A 260 -29.28 -11.38 -18.55
C ARG A 260 -28.41 -10.14 -18.62
N SER A 261 -29.05 -8.98 -18.54
CA SER A 261 -28.35 -7.70 -18.49
C SER A 261 -28.52 -7.09 -17.10
N TYR A 262 -27.40 -6.64 -16.54
CA TYR A 262 -27.35 -5.97 -15.24
C TYR A 262 -26.80 -4.57 -15.42
N ALA A 263 -27.48 -3.56 -14.86
CA ALA A 263 -26.98 -2.20 -14.71
C ALA A 263 -26.79 -1.96 -13.21
N ILE A 264 -25.53 -2.01 -12.76
CA ILE A 264 -25.22 -2.02 -11.34
C ILE A 264 -24.48 -0.73 -10.98
N VAL A 265 -25.00 0.01 -10.00
CA VAL A 265 -24.32 1.16 -9.44
C VAL A 265 -23.11 0.66 -8.63
N ARG A 266 -21.92 1.16 -8.93
CA ARG A 266 -20.75 0.88 -8.12
C ARG A 266 -20.87 1.56 -6.76
N GLU A 267 -20.54 0.86 -5.73
CA GLU A 267 -20.46 1.37 -4.35
C GLU A 267 -19.05 1.15 -3.81
N ILE A 268 -18.72 1.79 -2.69
CA ILE A 268 -17.52 1.43 -1.96
C ILE A 268 -17.73 0.02 -1.40
N ILE A 269 -16.93 -0.92 -1.90
CA ILE A 269 -16.91 -2.30 -1.43
C ILE A 269 -15.88 -2.37 -0.31
N HIS A 270 -16.33 -2.73 0.87
CA HIS A 270 -15.47 -2.99 2.01
C HIS A 270 -15.21 -4.49 2.11
N VAL A 271 -13.95 -4.88 2.03
CA VAL A 271 -13.51 -6.27 2.29
C VAL A 271 -12.90 -6.30 3.69
N PRO A 272 -13.56 -6.92 4.67
CA PRO A 272 -13.03 -6.95 6.04
C PRO A 272 -11.64 -7.58 6.10
N THR A 273 -10.72 -6.90 6.78
CA THR A 273 -9.36 -7.41 7.04
C THR A 273 -9.33 -8.35 8.25
N VAL A 274 -10.39 -8.37 9.05
CA VAL A 274 -10.50 -9.14 10.28
C VAL A 274 -11.53 -10.25 10.15
N ARG A 275 -11.15 -11.43 10.65
CA ARG A 275 -12.07 -12.55 10.91
C ARG A 275 -11.92 -12.95 12.37
N ALA A 276 -13.04 -13.04 13.11
CA ALA A 276 -13.03 -13.43 14.51
C ALA A 276 -13.99 -14.59 14.78
N LYS A 277 -13.63 -15.43 15.73
CA LYS A 277 -14.49 -16.49 16.24
C LYS A 277 -14.16 -16.84 17.69
N MET A 278 -15.19 -17.14 18.46
CA MET A 278 -15.06 -17.60 19.84
C MET A 278 -15.09 -19.13 19.91
N GLU A 279 -14.14 -19.72 20.61
CA GLU A 279 -14.09 -21.17 20.81
C GLU A 279 -13.53 -21.50 22.19
N ASN A 280 -14.32 -22.19 23.03
CA ASN A 280 -13.90 -22.64 24.37
C ASN A 280 -13.35 -21.52 25.30
N GLY A 281 -13.92 -20.32 25.22
CA GLY A 281 -13.48 -19.16 26.00
C GLY A 281 -12.21 -18.49 25.47
N ILE A 282 -11.78 -18.85 24.26
CA ILE A 282 -10.67 -18.20 23.54
C ILE A 282 -11.25 -17.44 22.37
N ASP A 283 -10.97 -16.14 22.28
CA ASP A 283 -11.28 -15.31 21.12
C ASP A 283 -10.13 -15.38 20.13
N TYR A 284 -10.40 -15.91 18.93
CA TYR A 284 -9.45 -15.98 17.83
C TYR A 284 -9.75 -14.86 16.84
N VAL A 285 -8.81 -13.95 16.69
CA VAL A 285 -8.87 -12.81 15.78
C VAL A 285 -7.75 -12.95 14.76
N ARG A 286 -8.10 -13.14 13.47
CA ARG A 286 -7.16 -13.16 12.35
C ARG A 286 -7.20 -11.85 11.62
N LEU A 287 -6.05 -11.22 11.47
CA LEU A 287 -5.84 -10.00 10.70
C LEU A 287 -5.06 -10.32 9.42
N SER A 288 -5.64 -10.02 8.26
CA SER A 288 -5.04 -10.33 6.95
C SER A 288 -4.20 -9.19 6.38
N ASP A 289 -4.45 -7.94 6.79
CA ASP A 289 -3.75 -6.75 6.31
C ASP A 289 -3.83 -5.62 7.35
N PHE A 290 -2.92 -4.65 7.27
CA PHE A 290 -2.91 -3.42 8.08
C PHE A 290 -3.36 -2.23 7.22
N GLY A 291 -4.65 -2.18 6.90
CA GLY A 291 -5.29 -1.09 6.17
C GLY A 291 -5.86 -0.01 7.09
N THR A 292 -6.45 1.02 6.49
CA THR A 292 -7.01 2.18 7.21
C THR A 292 -8.18 1.86 8.15
N THR A 293 -8.88 0.74 7.94
CA THR A 293 -10.02 0.29 8.78
C THR A 293 -9.66 -0.82 9.75
N SER A 294 -8.44 -1.36 9.64
CA SER A 294 -8.04 -2.56 10.38
C SER A 294 -8.02 -2.35 11.90
N GLY A 295 -7.63 -1.15 12.36
CA GLY A 295 -7.66 -0.78 13.78
C GLY A 295 -9.05 -0.89 14.38
N ASP A 296 -10.04 -0.28 13.73
CA ASP A 296 -11.44 -0.32 14.16
C ASP A 296 -12.02 -1.74 14.10
N GLU A 297 -11.69 -2.51 13.06
CA GLU A 297 -12.15 -3.89 12.90
C GLU A 297 -11.60 -4.80 14.00
N VAL A 298 -10.30 -4.70 14.33
CA VAL A 298 -9.69 -5.44 15.43
C VAL A 298 -10.30 -5.02 16.77
N ARG A 299 -10.44 -3.71 17.01
CA ARG A 299 -11.09 -3.17 18.21
C ARG A 299 -12.48 -3.76 18.40
N LYS A 300 -13.29 -3.73 17.35
CA LYS A 300 -14.66 -4.28 17.38
C LYS A 300 -14.64 -5.76 17.72
N ALA A 301 -13.81 -6.57 17.04
CA ALA A 301 -13.69 -7.99 17.28
C ALA A 301 -13.32 -8.30 18.75
N LEU A 302 -12.30 -7.62 19.29
CA LEU A 302 -11.86 -7.81 20.68
C LEU A 302 -12.94 -7.42 21.71
N LEU A 303 -13.68 -6.33 21.47
CA LEU A 303 -14.78 -5.91 22.35
C LEU A 303 -15.94 -6.91 22.32
N GLU A 304 -16.30 -7.42 21.14
CA GLU A 304 -17.31 -8.47 20.97
C GLU A 304 -16.87 -9.78 21.65
N GLY A 305 -15.62 -10.20 21.46
CA GLY A 305 -15.04 -11.38 22.15
C GLY A 305 -15.12 -11.24 23.66
N ARG A 306 -14.73 -10.08 24.21
CA ARG A 306 -14.82 -9.78 25.63
C ARG A 306 -16.27 -9.81 26.16
N ALA A 307 -17.19 -9.19 25.42
CA ALA A 307 -18.61 -9.19 25.77
C ALA A 307 -19.22 -10.60 25.77
N ASN A 308 -18.72 -11.49 24.91
CA ASN A 308 -19.11 -12.90 24.82
C ASN A 308 -18.36 -13.82 25.82
N GLY A 309 -17.58 -13.23 26.76
CA GLY A 309 -16.93 -13.96 27.84
C GLY A 309 -15.60 -14.61 27.48
N ALA A 310 -14.85 -14.02 26.53
CA ALA A 310 -13.47 -14.44 26.27
C ALA A 310 -12.61 -14.32 27.52
N ARG A 311 -11.84 -15.37 27.82
CA ARG A 311 -10.86 -15.42 28.90
C ARG A 311 -9.42 -15.47 28.43
N ALA A 312 -9.23 -15.62 27.11
CA ALA A 312 -7.94 -15.64 26.45
C ALA A 312 -8.10 -15.21 25.00
N TYR A 313 -7.01 -14.75 24.38
CA TYR A 313 -7.02 -14.17 23.05
C TYR A 313 -5.90 -14.75 22.17
N ILE A 314 -6.20 -14.91 20.88
CA ILE A 314 -5.23 -15.23 19.84
C ILE A 314 -5.32 -14.16 18.77
N LEU A 315 -4.23 -13.45 18.51
CA LEU A 315 -4.07 -12.59 17.33
C LEU A 315 -3.27 -13.35 16.27
N ASP A 316 -3.89 -13.67 15.14
CA ASP A 316 -3.24 -14.43 14.07
C ASP A 316 -2.76 -13.47 12.98
N LEU A 317 -1.43 -13.29 12.88
CA LEU A 317 -0.71 -12.48 11.90
C LEU A 317 0.00 -13.33 10.85
N ARG A 318 -0.27 -14.62 10.77
CA ARG A 318 0.33 -15.50 9.74
C ARG A 318 -0.14 -15.09 8.36
N ASP A 319 0.77 -15.12 7.40
CA ASP A 319 0.60 -14.70 6.01
C ASP A 319 0.18 -13.23 5.83
N ASN A 320 0.32 -12.40 6.88
CA ASN A 320 0.06 -10.97 6.82
C ASN A 320 1.37 -10.21 6.50
N GLY A 321 1.46 -9.66 5.29
CA GLY A 321 2.63 -8.91 4.79
C GLY A 321 2.82 -7.54 5.41
N GLY A 322 1.91 -7.10 6.30
CA GLY A 322 1.93 -5.78 6.94
C GLY A 322 0.94 -4.83 6.31
N GLY A 323 1.34 -3.58 6.11
CA GLY A 323 0.52 -2.49 5.59
C GLY A 323 0.96 -1.15 6.17
N LEU A 324 0.00 -0.35 6.63
CA LEU A 324 0.24 0.98 7.18
C LEU A 324 0.91 0.92 8.56
N LEU A 325 1.90 1.81 8.76
CA LEU A 325 2.55 1.99 10.06
C LEU A 325 1.55 2.45 11.12
N ASP A 326 0.71 3.44 10.77
CA ASP A 326 -0.31 3.98 11.68
C ASP A 326 -1.27 2.89 12.16
N ALA A 327 -1.71 1.99 11.26
CA ALA A 327 -2.55 0.85 11.63
C ALA A 327 -1.84 -0.12 12.59
N ALA A 328 -0.52 -0.32 12.45
CA ALA A 328 0.24 -1.11 13.43
C ALA A 328 0.30 -0.44 14.80
N VAL A 329 0.46 0.88 14.85
CA VAL A 329 0.43 1.66 16.09
C VAL A 329 -0.96 1.57 16.74
N GLU A 330 -2.03 1.79 15.98
CA GLU A 330 -3.41 1.68 16.45
C GLU A 330 -3.70 0.29 17.02
N ILE A 331 -3.41 -0.77 16.27
CA ILE A 331 -3.69 -2.15 16.70
C ILE A 331 -2.84 -2.53 17.92
N SER A 332 -1.56 -2.16 17.94
CA SER A 332 -0.69 -2.43 19.10
C SER A 332 -1.19 -1.68 20.35
N SER A 333 -1.68 -0.46 20.17
CA SER A 333 -2.24 0.37 21.27
C SER A 333 -3.50 -0.21 21.91
N LEU A 334 -4.21 -1.11 21.20
CA LEU A 334 -5.34 -1.83 21.83
C LEU A 334 -4.91 -2.74 22.97
N PHE A 335 -3.65 -3.18 22.97
CA PHE A 335 -3.06 -4.09 23.96
C PHE A 335 -2.07 -3.37 24.89
N ILE A 336 -1.33 -2.39 24.38
CA ILE A 336 -0.25 -1.67 25.07
C ILE A 336 -0.80 -0.32 25.56
N PRO A 337 -0.94 -0.13 26.88
CA PRO A 337 -1.58 1.08 27.41
C PRO A 337 -0.69 2.33 27.32
N GLN A 338 0.64 2.17 27.32
CA GLN A 338 1.61 3.27 27.30
C GLN A 338 2.99 2.77 26.88
N GLY A 339 3.83 3.64 26.39
CA GLY A 339 5.19 3.36 25.96
C GLY A 339 5.35 3.32 24.44
N THR A 340 6.57 3.11 24.00
CA THR A 340 6.92 3.11 22.58
C THR A 340 6.43 1.84 21.89
N ILE A 341 5.75 1.99 20.76
CA ILE A 341 5.38 0.86 19.88
C ILE A 341 6.51 0.55 18.90
N VAL A 342 7.08 1.58 18.30
CA VAL A 342 8.13 1.46 17.29
C VAL A 342 8.98 2.72 17.26
N SER A 343 10.25 2.59 16.92
CA SER A 343 11.12 3.75 16.64
C SER A 343 11.64 3.68 15.22
N THR A 344 11.67 4.80 14.53
CA THR A 344 12.25 4.94 13.20
C THR A 344 13.56 5.73 13.25
N ILE A 345 14.54 5.34 12.43
CA ILE A 345 15.83 6.00 12.33
C ILE A 345 16.09 6.36 10.89
N ARG A 346 16.23 7.64 10.59
CA ARG A 346 16.56 8.18 9.27
C ARG A 346 18.09 8.14 9.02
N ARG A 347 18.49 8.48 7.78
CA ARG A 347 19.90 8.50 7.34
C ARG A 347 20.79 9.42 8.19
N ASP A 348 20.27 10.56 8.62
CA ASP A 348 20.97 11.54 9.46
C ASP A 348 21.08 11.13 10.94
N GLY A 349 20.57 9.95 11.30
CA GLY A 349 20.53 9.43 12.65
C GLY A 349 19.36 9.95 13.49
N GLN A 350 18.50 10.82 12.93
CA GLN A 350 17.30 11.26 13.63
C GLN A 350 16.42 10.07 13.95
N ARG A 351 16.08 9.94 15.24
CA ARG A 351 15.16 8.92 15.76
C ARG A 351 13.84 9.56 16.11
N THR A 352 12.76 8.95 15.64
CA THR A 352 11.37 9.28 16.00
C THR A 352 10.73 8.04 16.57
N SER A 353 9.92 8.17 17.62
CA SER A 353 9.18 7.06 18.21
C SER A 353 7.68 7.33 18.11
N ASP A 354 6.94 6.29 17.75
CA ASP A 354 5.49 6.27 17.80
C ASP A 354 5.08 5.57 19.09
N GLU A 355 4.34 6.31 19.93
CA GLU A 355 3.91 5.87 21.25
C GLU A 355 2.50 5.26 21.20
N ALA A 356 2.18 4.46 22.22
CA ALA A 356 0.83 3.93 22.41
C ALA A 356 -0.19 5.07 22.58
N LEU A 357 -1.36 4.93 21.97
CA LEU A 357 -2.41 5.96 21.92
C LEU A 357 -3.18 6.13 23.23
N GLY A 358 -2.96 5.26 24.22
CA GLY A 358 -3.60 5.35 25.54
C GLY A 358 -5.05 4.83 25.56
N ASP A 359 -5.46 4.10 24.56
CA ASP A 359 -6.83 3.59 24.38
C ASP A 359 -6.92 2.05 24.50
N ALA A 360 -5.98 1.45 25.23
CA ALA A 360 -5.89 0.01 25.43
C ALA A 360 -7.17 -0.58 26.03
N ILE A 361 -7.57 -1.74 25.47
CA ILE A 361 -8.71 -2.50 25.97
C ILE A 361 -8.25 -3.36 27.14
N GLY A 362 -8.69 -3.04 28.36
CA GLY A 362 -8.31 -3.81 29.56
C GLY A 362 -8.77 -5.27 29.48
N GLY A 363 -7.98 -6.16 30.08
CA GLY A 363 -8.36 -7.58 30.23
C GLY A 363 -8.14 -8.48 29.01
N LEU A 364 -7.31 -8.06 28.05
CA LEU A 364 -6.94 -8.87 26.87
C LEU A 364 -5.81 -9.89 27.16
N HIS A 365 -5.80 -10.47 28.35
CA HIS A 365 -4.79 -11.45 28.76
C HIS A 365 -5.43 -12.73 29.31
N PRO A 366 -4.79 -13.90 29.11
CA PRO A 366 -3.55 -14.15 28.37
C PRO A 366 -3.74 -14.03 26.84
N LEU A 367 -2.69 -13.58 26.16
CA LEU A 367 -2.63 -13.37 24.71
C LEU A 367 -1.55 -14.23 24.05
N VAL A 368 -1.87 -14.82 22.90
CA VAL A 368 -0.90 -15.45 21.97
C VAL A 368 -0.96 -14.72 20.64
N VAL A 369 0.21 -14.48 20.05
CA VAL A 369 0.31 -13.99 18.65
C VAL A 369 0.86 -15.12 17.79
N LEU A 370 0.13 -15.48 16.72
CA LEU A 370 0.59 -16.45 15.73
C LEU A 370 1.36 -15.76 14.62
N VAL A 371 2.55 -16.25 14.30
CA VAL A 371 3.45 -15.68 13.30
C VAL A 371 4.06 -16.76 12.40
N ASN A 372 4.42 -16.38 11.18
CA ASN A 372 5.17 -17.26 10.28
C ASN A 372 6.13 -16.44 9.37
N LYS A 373 6.85 -17.13 8.48
CA LYS A 373 7.82 -16.52 7.56
C LYS A 373 7.26 -15.49 6.60
N TYR A 374 5.95 -15.36 6.48
CA TYR A 374 5.26 -14.37 5.66
C TYR A 374 4.68 -13.21 6.50
N THR A 375 4.76 -13.30 7.82
CA THR A 375 4.48 -12.19 8.73
C THR A 375 5.57 -11.13 8.54
N ALA A 376 5.22 -9.92 8.07
CA ALA A 376 6.22 -8.92 7.67
C ALA A 376 5.81 -7.49 8.04
N SER A 377 6.79 -6.56 8.17
CA SER A 377 6.57 -5.10 8.26
C SER A 377 5.67 -4.71 9.43
N ALA A 378 4.50 -4.07 9.20
CA ALA A 378 3.52 -3.68 10.22
C ALA A 378 3.14 -4.83 11.16
N SER A 379 3.02 -6.05 10.63
CA SER A 379 2.80 -7.25 11.45
C SER A 379 3.96 -7.55 12.39
N GLU A 380 5.20 -7.29 11.94
CA GLU A 380 6.39 -7.46 12.78
C GLU A 380 6.51 -6.35 13.82
N ILE A 381 6.05 -5.13 13.51
CA ILE A 381 5.96 -4.04 14.49
C ILE A 381 5.03 -4.46 15.62
N THR A 382 3.80 -4.88 15.31
CA THR A 382 2.82 -5.32 16.32
C THR A 382 3.31 -6.53 17.11
N ALA A 383 3.81 -7.58 16.42
CA ALA A 383 4.33 -8.78 17.09
C ALA A 383 5.53 -8.45 17.99
N GLY A 384 6.46 -7.63 17.50
CA GLY A 384 7.66 -7.21 18.24
C GLY A 384 7.35 -6.36 19.46
N ALA A 385 6.42 -5.41 19.34
CA ALA A 385 6.00 -4.57 20.44
C ALA A 385 5.32 -5.42 21.55
N LEU A 386 4.39 -6.28 21.18
CA LEU A 386 3.70 -7.18 22.14
C LEU A 386 4.66 -8.18 22.83
N GLN A 387 5.70 -8.63 22.11
CA GLN A 387 6.72 -9.51 22.68
C GLN A 387 7.66 -8.76 23.62
N ASP A 388 8.16 -7.59 23.23
CA ASP A 388 9.08 -6.78 24.03
C ASP A 388 8.46 -6.32 25.34
N ASP A 389 7.17 -5.98 25.33
CA ASP A 389 6.40 -5.59 26.52
C ASP A 389 5.88 -6.78 27.32
N HIS A 390 6.24 -8.02 26.94
CA HIS A 390 5.81 -9.26 27.61
C HIS A 390 4.28 -9.44 27.71
N LEU A 391 3.52 -8.81 26.81
CA LEU A 391 2.05 -8.88 26.79
C LEU A 391 1.54 -10.09 26.03
N ALA A 392 2.34 -10.65 25.11
CA ALA A 392 1.97 -11.83 24.34
C ALA A 392 3.07 -12.88 24.30
N THR A 393 2.68 -14.13 24.10
CA THR A 393 3.59 -15.20 23.70
C THR A 393 3.48 -15.38 22.18
N LEU A 394 4.59 -15.22 21.46
CA LEU A 394 4.64 -15.49 20.03
C LEU A 394 4.79 -16.99 19.76
N VAL A 395 3.92 -17.54 18.92
CA VAL A 395 3.93 -18.96 18.53
C VAL A 395 3.98 -19.10 17.02
N GLY A 396 4.86 -19.93 16.50
CA GLY A 396 4.97 -20.16 15.06
C GLY A 396 6.39 -20.39 14.57
N THR A 397 6.74 -19.73 13.48
CA THR A 397 8.10 -19.74 12.90
C THR A 397 8.64 -18.31 12.79
N PRO A 398 9.97 -18.12 12.66
CA PRO A 398 10.56 -16.79 12.50
C PRO A 398 9.87 -15.98 11.41
N THR A 399 9.70 -14.68 11.65
CA THR A 399 9.05 -13.76 10.72
C THR A 399 9.95 -13.37 9.55
N PHE A 400 9.47 -12.58 8.61
CA PHE A 400 10.14 -12.26 7.35
C PHE A 400 11.42 -11.43 7.53
N GLY A 401 11.44 -10.45 8.44
CA GLY A 401 12.57 -9.56 8.64
C GLY A 401 12.58 -8.34 7.72
N LYS A 402 11.45 -7.63 7.60
CA LYS A 402 11.39 -6.35 6.90
C LYS A 402 11.41 -5.21 7.90
N GLY A 403 12.61 -4.75 8.28
CA GLY A 403 12.85 -3.68 9.27
C GLY A 403 13.04 -2.28 8.65
N VAL A 404 12.38 -1.99 7.51
CA VAL A 404 12.50 -0.71 6.80
C VAL A 404 11.14 -0.10 6.49
N VAL A 405 11.09 1.24 6.50
CA VAL A 405 9.90 2.05 6.22
C VAL A 405 10.03 2.67 4.84
N GLN A 406 8.94 2.65 4.07
CA GLN A 406 8.85 3.32 2.78
C GLN A 406 7.93 4.53 2.87
N SER A 407 8.36 5.63 2.25
CA SER A 407 7.53 6.79 1.98
C SER A 407 7.12 6.81 0.51
N ILE A 408 5.90 7.27 0.25
CA ILE A 408 5.34 7.39 -1.10
C ILE A 408 5.36 8.86 -1.49
N PHE A 409 6.02 9.17 -2.60
CA PHE A 409 6.11 10.51 -3.16
C PHE A 409 5.33 10.55 -4.48
N PRO A 410 4.15 11.20 -4.52
CA PRO A 410 3.39 11.34 -5.76
C PRO A 410 4.18 12.08 -6.83
N LEU A 411 3.98 11.70 -8.08
CA LEU A 411 4.56 12.34 -9.26
C LEU A 411 3.47 13.05 -10.09
N PRO A 412 3.83 14.10 -10.86
CA PRO A 412 2.89 14.82 -11.71
C PRO A 412 2.22 13.97 -12.79
N ASP A 413 2.83 12.86 -13.22
CA ASP A 413 2.29 11.88 -14.16
C ASP A 413 1.25 10.92 -13.55
N GLN A 414 0.79 11.20 -12.32
CA GLN A 414 -0.09 10.35 -11.50
C GLN A 414 0.54 9.03 -11.05
N GLY A 415 1.83 8.81 -11.31
CA GLY A 415 2.63 7.76 -10.71
C GLY A 415 3.14 8.16 -9.32
N ALA A 416 4.00 7.34 -8.73
CA ALA A 416 4.64 7.65 -7.47
C ALA A 416 6.01 6.97 -7.33
N LEU A 417 6.88 7.58 -6.51
CA LEU A 417 8.10 6.94 -6.04
C LEU A 417 7.83 6.36 -4.66
N LYS A 418 8.09 5.08 -4.49
CA LYS A 418 8.10 4.42 -3.19
C LYS A 418 9.54 4.23 -2.79
N ILE A 419 10.02 5.01 -1.81
CA ILE A 419 11.43 5.08 -1.41
C ILE A 419 11.56 4.59 0.03
N THR A 420 12.55 3.76 0.31
CA THR A 420 12.93 3.40 1.68
C THR A 420 13.61 4.60 2.34
N THR A 421 12.96 5.19 3.34
CA THR A 421 13.39 6.44 3.99
C THR A 421 13.96 6.25 5.39
N ALA A 422 13.62 5.15 6.06
CA ALA A 422 14.07 4.88 7.42
C ALA A 422 14.21 3.38 7.69
N ARG A 423 14.94 3.04 8.76
CA ARG A 423 14.86 1.74 9.44
C ARG A 423 13.96 1.87 10.65
N TYR A 424 13.35 0.76 11.09
CA TYR A 424 12.65 0.77 12.35
C TYR A 424 13.25 -0.24 13.35
N LEU A 425 13.05 0.06 14.62
CA LEU A 425 13.43 -0.76 15.75
C LEU A 425 12.21 -1.09 16.58
N THR A 426 12.20 -2.26 17.18
CA THR A 426 11.20 -2.62 18.20
C THR A 426 11.39 -1.77 19.47
N PRO A 427 10.45 -1.76 20.43
CA PRO A 427 10.59 -1.03 21.69
C PRO A 427 11.91 -1.30 22.43
N ALA A 428 12.33 -2.56 22.48
CA ALA A 428 13.63 -2.97 23.06
C ALA A 428 14.85 -2.58 22.21
N GLY A 429 14.67 -1.88 21.08
CA GLY A 429 15.77 -1.42 20.22
C GLY A 429 16.31 -2.49 19.27
N ARG A 430 15.61 -3.60 19.05
CA ARG A 430 16.05 -4.66 18.13
C ARG A 430 15.88 -4.23 16.67
N ASP A 431 16.94 -4.34 15.88
CA ASP A 431 16.87 -4.25 14.41
C ASP A 431 16.47 -5.62 13.86
N ILE A 432 15.37 -5.70 13.19
CA ILE A 432 14.83 -6.96 12.66
C ILE A 432 15.14 -7.16 11.17
N GLN A 433 15.79 -6.20 10.52
CA GLN A 433 16.07 -6.26 9.08
C GLN A 433 16.89 -7.52 8.73
N HIS A 434 16.33 -8.36 7.85
CA HIS A 434 16.86 -9.66 7.41
C HIS A 434 16.91 -10.77 8.49
N HIS A 435 16.52 -10.49 9.72
CA HIS A 435 16.54 -11.46 10.83
C HIS A 435 15.16 -11.89 11.27
N GLY A 436 14.17 -11.00 11.15
CA GLY A 436 12.81 -11.19 11.65
C GLY A 436 12.75 -11.29 13.18
N ILE A 437 11.57 -11.59 13.67
CA ILE A 437 11.28 -11.82 15.08
C ILE A 437 11.25 -13.32 15.33
N GLN A 438 11.99 -13.77 16.33
CA GLN A 438 11.96 -15.16 16.76
C GLN A 438 10.74 -15.39 17.65
N PRO A 439 9.89 -16.39 17.37
CA PRO A 439 8.78 -16.72 18.27
C PRO A 439 9.29 -17.36 19.58
N ASP A 440 8.56 -17.13 20.67
CA ASP A 440 8.87 -17.71 21.98
C ASP A 440 8.64 -19.23 21.98
N LEU A 441 7.70 -19.71 21.19
CA LEU A 441 7.43 -21.14 20.98
C LEU A 441 7.49 -21.45 19.47
N VAL A 442 8.57 -22.10 19.05
CA VAL A 442 8.75 -22.51 17.66
C VAL A 442 7.88 -23.75 17.38
N VAL A 443 6.94 -23.61 16.45
CA VAL A 443 6.06 -24.69 15.98
C VAL A 443 6.12 -24.76 14.46
N GLN A 444 6.72 -25.82 13.94
CA GLN A 444 6.82 -26.04 12.50
C GLN A 444 5.48 -26.53 11.93
N GLN A 445 5.11 -25.98 10.79
CA GLN A 445 3.92 -26.35 10.04
C GLN A 445 4.23 -26.31 8.54
N ASP A 446 3.53 -27.15 7.77
CA ASP A 446 3.53 -27.03 6.31
C ASP A 446 3.10 -25.60 5.91
N PRO A 447 3.82 -24.93 5.02
CA PRO A 447 3.52 -23.56 4.63
C PRO A 447 2.26 -23.40 3.78
N ASN A 448 1.49 -24.48 3.56
CA ASN A 448 0.23 -24.42 2.81
C ASN A 448 -0.82 -23.57 3.54
N PRO A 449 -1.24 -22.41 2.99
CA PRO A 449 -2.19 -21.52 3.66
C PRO A 449 -3.56 -22.18 3.90
N SER A 450 -3.92 -23.20 3.15
CA SER A 450 -5.19 -23.91 3.31
C SER A 450 -5.29 -24.70 4.62
N LEU A 451 -4.19 -24.91 5.31
CA LEU A 451 -4.16 -25.57 6.63
C LEU A 451 -4.51 -24.62 7.77
N ILE A 452 -4.40 -23.32 7.57
CA ILE A 452 -4.71 -22.31 8.59
C ILE A 452 -6.17 -22.39 8.99
N ASP A 453 -6.41 -22.38 10.30
CA ASP A 453 -7.73 -22.48 10.92
C ASP A 453 -8.50 -23.79 10.58
N THR A 454 -7.75 -24.87 10.36
CA THR A 454 -8.29 -26.22 10.18
C THR A 454 -7.86 -27.13 11.34
N PRO A 455 -8.42 -28.33 11.47
CA PRO A 455 -7.96 -29.34 12.45
C PRO A 455 -6.49 -29.76 12.28
N ALA A 456 -5.90 -29.54 11.10
CA ALA A 456 -4.49 -29.81 10.80
C ALA A 456 -3.54 -28.65 11.18
N ASP A 457 -4.06 -27.54 11.66
CA ASP A 457 -3.30 -26.36 12.07
C ASP A 457 -2.56 -26.61 13.39
N LYS A 458 -1.31 -27.04 13.31
CA LYS A 458 -0.47 -27.36 14.46
C LYS A 458 -0.13 -26.13 15.30
N GLN A 459 0.07 -24.96 14.66
CA GLN A 459 0.40 -23.71 15.34
C GLN A 459 -0.80 -23.21 16.15
N LEU A 460 -2.00 -23.22 15.57
CA LEU A 460 -3.23 -22.85 16.27
C LEU A 460 -3.52 -23.83 17.42
N ALA A 461 -3.31 -25.13 17.21
CA ALA A 461 -3.47 -26.14 18.26
C ALA A 461 -2.51 -25.89 19.43
N ALA A 462 -1.25 -25.56 19.18
CA ALA A 462 -0.27 -25.21 20.20
C ALA A 462 -0.64 -23.94 20.97
N ALA A 463 -1.12 -22.90 20.28
CA ALA A 463 -1.61 -21.67 20.89
C ALA A 463 -2.80 -21.94 21.83
N LYS A 464 -3.80 -22.67 21.36
CA LYS A 464 -4.97 -23.07 22.17
C LYS A 464 -4.57 -23.89 23.38
N ALA A 465 -3.68 -24.88 23.23
CA ALA A 465 -3.21 -25.72 24.34
C ALA A 465 -2.46 -24.89 25.39
N ARG A 466 -1.65 -23.90 24.99
CA ARG A 466 -1.00 -22.98 25.92
C ARG A 466 -2.01 -22.15 26.70
N LEU A 467 -2.96 -21.50 26.00
CA LEU A 467 -3.96 -20.64 26.63
C LEU A 467 -4.88 -21.43 27.56
N GLN A 468 -5.31 -22.62 27.17
CA GLN A 468 -6.14 -23.48 28.02
C GLN A 468 -5.49 -23.85 29.38
N ARG A 469 -4.14 -23.89 29.43
CA ARG A 469 -3.43 -24.11 30.72
C ARG A 469 -3.43 -22.86 31.60
N LEU A 470 -3.54 -21.66 31.01
CA LEU A 470 -3.50 -20.38 31.73
C LEU A 470 -4.88 -19.92 32.21
N ILE A 471 -5.97 -20.43 31.62
CA ILE A 471 -7.35 -20.04 31.94
C ILE A 471 -8.11 -21.12 32.73
N ARG A 472 -7.42 -22.22 33.08
CA ARG A 472 -7.92 -23.23 34.05
C ARG A 472 -7.78 -22.68 35.47
#